data_16353fa378b2ae6e0c37697f1f9934d2
#
_entry.id   16353fa378b2ae6e0c37697f1f9934d2
#
_cell.length_a   1.000
_cell.length_b   1.000
_cell.length_c   1.000
_cell.angle_alpha   90.00
_cell.angle_beta   90.00
_cell.angle_gamma   90.00
#
_symmetry.space_group_name_H-M   'P 1'
#
loop_
_entity.id
_entity.type
_entity.pdbx_description
1 polymer ?
#
loop_
_entity_poly.entity_id
_entity_poly.type
_entity_poly.pdbx_seq_one_letter_code
_entity_poly.pdbx_strand_id
1 'polypeptide(L)'
;MKRALIIVDPQLDFITGTLPVGGASEAMDRLATALPKIAADQVFVTMDAHPIKHCSFEPNGGIWPTHCVKYSTGAAIWEPLMEALIALSCPISFIEKGCDLDRDQYSAFEDRYPKELESAEEILLCGLAGNVCVLNSLKDLARHGLASKITVLTDASPSLDDGTALNEIIRETKVKSVTLENLDK
;
A
#
# COMPACT_ATOMS: atom_id res chain seq x y z
N MET A 1 0.73 -21.36 9.02
CA MET A 1 0.20 -20.68 7.82
C MET A 1 1.23 -19.64 7.41
N LYS A 2 1.72 -19.66 6.18
CA LYS A 2 2.72 -18.71 5.70
C LYS A 2 2.01 -17.42 5.26
N ARG A 3 2.25 -16.33 5.97
CA ARG A 3 1.57 -15.03 5.80
C ARG A 3 2.52 -13.99 5.22
N ALA A 4 2.13 -13.34 4.13
CA ALA A 4 2.79 -12.15 3.61
C ALA A 4 1.96 -10.90 3.93
N LEU A 5 2.60 -9.78 4.22
CA LEU A 5 1.95 -8.48 4.39
C LEU A 5 2.45 -7.52 3.31
N ILE A 6 1.53 -6.89 2.61
CA ILE A 6 1.81 -5.82 1.65
C ILE A 6 1.26 -4.51 2.22
N ILE A 7 2.15 -3.53 2.42
CA ILE A 7 1.81 -2.19 2.87
C ILE A 7 2.07 -1.23 1.69
N VAL A 8 1.01 -0.64 1.17
CA VAL A 8 1.06 0.20 -0.02
C VAL A 8 1.29 1.66 0.38
N ASP A 9 2.39 2.23 -0.08
CA ASP A 9 2.75 3.65 -0.08
C ASP A 9 2.49 4.39 1.26
N PRO A 10 2.99 3.91 2.41
CA PRO A 10 2.76 4.55 3.70
C PRO A 10 3.69 5.78 3.89
N GLN A 11 3.66 6.71 2.93
CA GLN A 11 4.59 7.84 2.81
C GLN A 11 4.01 9.14 3.36
N LEU A 12 4.89 10.03 3.83
CA LEU A 12 4.52 11.29 4.47
C LEU A 12 3.61 12.17 3.62
N ASP A 13 3.81 12.25 2.29
CA ASP A 13 2.97 13.07 1.43
C ASP A 13 1.51 12.62 1.40
N PHE A 14 1.24 11.31 1.58
CA PHE A 14 -0.12 10.76 1.68
C PHE A 14 -0.72 10.85 3.09
N ILE A 15 0.05 11.27 4.09
CA ILE A 15 -0.41 11.30 5.49
C ILE A 15 -0.58 12.73 5.97
N THR A 16 0.48 13.52 5.93
CA THR A 16 0.49 14.92 6.41
C THR A 16 1.08 15.91 5.41
N GLY A 17 1.52 15.42 4.24
CA GLY A 17 2.22 16.23 3.23
C GLY A 17 1.29 16.81 2.17
N THR A 18 1.69 16.70 0.90
CA THR A 18 1.06 17.45 -0.21
C THR A 18 -0.22 16.81 -0.75
N LEU A 19 -0.45 15.53 -0.51
CA LEU A 19 -1.63 14.78 -0.97
C LEU A 19 -2.25 13.95 0.19
N PRO A 20 -2.68 14.61 1.28
CA PRO A 20 -3.10 13.89 2.48
C PRO A 20 -4.41 13.13 2.29
N VAL A 21 -4.43 11.88 2.72
CA VAL A 21 -5.62 11.02 2.78
C VAL A 21 -6.26 11.16 4.15
N GLY A 22 -7.56 11.42 4.19
CA GLY A 22 -8.30 11.57 5.45
C GLY A 22 -8.19 10.32 6.33
N GLY A 23 -7.78 10.48 7.60
CA GLY A 23 -7.61 9.37 8.56
C GLY A 23 -6.35 8.54 8.38
N ALA A 24 -5.41 8.97 7.49
CA ALA A 24 -4.21 8.19 7.19
C ALA A 24 -3.25 8.07 8.39
N SER A 25 -3.06 9.16 9.15
CA SER A 25 -2.19 9.11 10.34
C SER A 25 -2.69 8.09 11.36
N GLU A 26 -3.98 8.13 11.71
CA GLU A 26 -4.58 7.19 12.65
C GLU A 26 -4.56 5.75 12.14
N ALA A 27 -4.76 5.55 10.84
CA ALA A 27 -4.72 4.23 10.23
C ALA A 27 -3.30 3.64 10.25
N MET A 28 -2.29 4.44 9.91
CA MET A 28 -0.90 3.99 9.91
C MET A 28 -0.35 3.81 11.34
N ASP A 29 -0.78 4.60 12.31
CA ASP A 29 -0.42 4.40 13.72
C ASP A 29 -1.05 3.12 14.30
N ARG A 30 -2.32 2.83 13.94
CA ARG A 30 -2.95 1.55 14.30
C ARG A 30 -2.21 0.37 13.66
N LEU A 31 -1.84 0.49 12.39
CA LEU A 31 -1.07 -0.54 11.70
C LEU A 31 0.29 -0.75 12.38
N ALA A 32 1.03 0.32 12.69
CA ALA A 32 2.31 0.24 13.40
C ALA A 32 2.18 -0.50 14.74
N THR A 33 1.12 -0.19 15.51
CA THR A 33 0.82 -0.86 16.78
C THR A 33 0.45 -2.34 16.61
N ALA A 34 -0.21 -2.69 15.50
CA ALA A 34 -0.65 -4.05 15.22
C ALA A 34 0.46 -4.93 14.63
N LEU A 35 1.46 -4.36 13.93
CA LEU A 35 2.50 -5.08 13.20
C LEU A 35 3.14 -6.25 13.97
N PRO A 36 3.56 -6.09 15.24
CA PRO A 36 4.16 -7.20 16.00
C PRO A 36 3.21 -8.40 16.21
N LYS A 37 1.90 -8.17 16.11
CA LYS A 37 0.85 -9.20 16.33
C LYS A 37 0.38 -9.85 15.03
N ILE A 38 0.64 -9.24 13.88
CA ILE A 38 0.21 -9.77 12.57
C ILE A 38 0.92 -11.09 12.24
N ALA A 39 2.08 -11.35 12.83
CA ALA A 39 2.87 -12.56 12.62
C ALA A 39 3.13 -12.85 11.13
N ALA A 40 3.51 -11.80 10.38
CA ALA A 40 3.91 -11.95 8.98
C ALA A 40 5.27 -12.63 8.86
N ASP A 41 5.39 -13.60 7.95
CA ASP A 41 6.66 -14.25 7.62
C ASP A 41 7.51 -13.39 6.67
N GLN A 42 6.87 -12.45 5.97
CA GLN A 42 7.51 -11.50 5.07
C GLN A 42 6.65 -10.25 4.88
N VAL A 43 7.31 -9.09 4.77
CA VAL A 43 6.65 -7.81 4.54
C VAL A 43 7.17 -7.18 3.24
N PHE A 44 6.26 -6.67 2.43
CA PHE A 44 6.54 -5.86 1.25
C PHE A 44 5.96 -4.46 1.47
N VAL A 45 6.78 -3.44 1.28
CA VAL A 45 6.35 -2.04 1.37
C VAL A 45 6.53 -1.43 -0.01
N THR A 46 5.43 -0.99 -0.65
CA THR A 46 5.55 -0.25 -1.89
C THR A 46 5.74 1.24 -1.62
N MET A 47 6.36 1.96 -2.54
CA MET A 47 6.64 3.38 -2.40
C MET A 47 6.56 4.07 -3.77
N ASP A 48 5.87 5.20 -3.83
CA ASP A 48 6.07 6.13 -4.94
C ASP A 48 7.47 6.75 -4.87
N ALA A 49 8.16 6.72 -6.01
CA ALA A 49 9.54 7.26 -6.13
C ALA A 49 9.63 8.12 -7.41
N HIS A 50 8.81 9.17 -7.45
CA HIS A 50 8.65 9.99 -8.64
C HIS A 50 9.88 10.85 -8.95
N PRO A 51 10.31 10.94 -10.22
CA PRO A 51 11.25 11.97 -10.64
C PRO A 51 10.63 13.37 -10.51
N ILE A 52 11.47 14.41 -10.36
CA ILE A 52 11.04 15.79 -10.07
C ILE A 52 9.99 16.33 -11.07
N LYS A 53 10.03 15.88 -12.33
CA LYS A 53 9.11 16.34 -13.40
C LYS A 53 8.19 15.22 -13.87
N HIS A 54 7.76 14.36 -12.96
CA HIS A 54 6.87 13.24 -13.31
C HIS A 54 5.58 13.70 -14.00
N CYS A 55 5.13 12.93 -14.99
CA CYS A 55 3.95 13.27 -15.83
C CYS A 55 2.64 13.35 -15.03
N SER A 56 2.53 12.69 -13.87
CA SER A 56 1.32 12.71 -13.04
C SER A 56 1.09 14.04 -12.32
N PHE A 57 2.10 14.91 -12.24
CA PHE A 57 2.02 16.16 -11.50
C PHE A 57 1.30 17.26 -12.26
N GLU A 58 0.44 18.04 -11.60
CA GLU A 58 -0.27 19.18 -12.18
C GLU A 58 0.64 20.15 -12.95
N PRO A 59 1.84 20.53 -12.45
CA PRO A 59 2.75 21.41 -13.22
C PRO A 59 3.24 20.80 -14.53
N ASN A 60 3.11 19.50 -14.71
CA ASN A 60 3.55 18.77 -15.92
C ASN A 60 2.37 18.23 -16.76
N GLY A 61 1.14 18.70 -16.46
CA GLY A 61 -0.08 18.31 -17.19
C GLY A 61 -0.82 17.10 -16.60
N GLY A 62 -0.39 16.57 -15.46
CA GLY A 62 -1.08 15.52 -14.72
C GLY A 62 -2.21 16.07 -13.84
N ILE A 63 -2.75 15.21 -12.98
CA ILE A 63 -3.92 15.52 -12.13
C ILE A 63 -3.58 15.60 -10.64
N TRP A 64 -2.36 15.24 -10.25
CA TRP A 64 -1.95 15.19 -8.86
C TRP A 64 -1.07 16.37 -8.48
N PRO A 65 -1.15 16.91 -7.26
CA PRO A 65 -0.13 17.80 -6.73
C PRO A 65 1.22 17.09 -6.75
N THR A 66 2.32 17.84 -6.77
CA THR A 66 3.66 17.25 -6.65
C THR A 66 3.80 16.52 -5.31
N HIS A 67 4.05 15.22 -5.35
CA HIS A 67 4.14 14.34 -4.18
C HIS A 67 5.19 13.24 -4.37
N CYS A 68 5.65 12.66 -3.28
CA CYS A 68 6.57 11.51 -3.24
C CYS A 68 7.74 11.62 -4.21
N VAL A 69 8.28 12.84 -4.38
CA VAL A 69 9.48 13.06 -5.19
C VAL A 69 10.63 12.31 -4.54
N LYS A 70 11.30 11.45 -5.31
CA LYS A 70 12.39 10.60 -4.82
C LYS A 70 13.44 11.42 -4.05
N TYR A 71 13.81 10.96 -2.87
CA TYR A 71 14.73 11.60 -1.92
C TYR A 71 14.20 12.85 -1.23
N SER A 72 12.95 13.26 -1.44
CA SER A 72 12.32 14.32 -0.63
C SER A 72 11.84 13.79 0.72
N THR A 73 11.59 14.69 1.66
CA THR A 73 10.97 14.31 2.95
C THR A 73 9.58 13.71 2.75
N GLY A 74 8.80 14.21 1.78
CA GLY A 74 7.46 13.71 1.49
C GLY A 74 7.44 12.24 1.03
N ALA A 75 8.52 11.77 0.39
CA ALA A 75 8.67 10.38 -0.04
C ALA A 75 9.09 9.42 1.10
N ALA A 76 9.43 9.93 2.28
CA ALA A 76 9.81 9.09 3.41
C ALA A 76 8.61 8.30 3.96
N ILE A 77 8.86 7.11 4.46
CA ILE A 77 7.87 6.29 5.17
C ILE A 77 7.46 6.97 6.48
N TRP A 78 6.20 6.86 6.86
CA TRP A 78 5.66 7.32 8.14
C TRP A 78 6.50 6.78 9.31
N GLU A 79 7.04 7.71 10.15
CA GLU A 79 8.04 7.37 11.16
C GLU A 79 7.58 6.27 12.13
N PRO A 80 6.38 6.32 12.77
CA PRO A 80 5.95 5.26 13.68
C PRO A 80 5.87 3.89 13.02
N LEU A 81 5.47 3.84 11.74
CA LEU A 81 5.42 2.59 10.99
C LEU A 81 6.82 2.09 10.64
N MET A 82 7.74 2.99 10.28
CA MET A 82 9.12 2.62 10.00
C MET A 82 9.82 2.05 11.24
N GLU A 83 9.61 2.65 12.41
CA GLU A 83 10.12 2.12 13.68
C GLU A 83 9.58 0.72 13.97
N ALA A 84 8.28 0.51 13.77
CA ALA A 84 7.66 -0.80 13.93
C ALA A 84 8.21 -1.84 12.95
N LEU A 85 8.45 -1.45 11.67
CA LEU A 85 9.08 -2.32 10.67
C LEU A 85 10.50 -2.71 11.07
N ILE A 86 11.32 -1.77 11.53
CA ILE A 86 12.69 -2.04 11.99
C ILE A 86 12.72 -3.05 13.15
N ALA A 87 11.69 -3.07 13.99
CA ALA A 87 11.58 -4.00 15.12
C ALA A 87 11.16 -5.42 14.73
N LEU A 88 10.71 -5.64 13.48
CA LEU A 88 10.35 -6.99 13.01
C LEU A 88 11.60 -7.84 12.74
N SER A 89 11.46 -9.15 12.96
CA SER A 89 12.52 -10.14 12.67
C SER A 89 12.35 -10.83 11.32
N CYS A 90 11.21 -10.65 10.63
CA CYS A 90 10.98 -11.21 9.30
C CYS A 90 11.66 -10.36 8.20
N PRO A 91 11.92 -10.92 7.02
CA PRO A 91 12.41 -10.15 5.86
C PRO A 91 11.44 -9.05 5.46
N ILE A 92 11.99 -7.86 5.13
CA ILE A 92 11.24 -6.71 4.63
C ILE A 92 11.83 -6.29 3.30
N SER A 93 10.98 -6.11 2.29
CA SER A 93 11.37 -5.65 0.96
C SER A 93 10.65 -4.35 0.60
N PHE A 94 11.41 -3.34 0.18
CA PHE A 94 10.84 -2.09 -0.34
C PHE A 94 10.81 -2.16 -1.87
N ILE A 95 9.68 -1.76 -2.47
CA ILE A 95 9.44 -1.83 -3.91
C ILE A 95 9.04 -0.43 -4.39
N GLU A 96 9.93 0.21 -5.15
CA GLU A 96 9.65 1.51 -5.75
C GLU A 96 8.76 1.35 -7.00
N LYS A 97 7.83 2.28 -7.19
CA LYS A 97 7.00 2.44 -8.38
C LYS A 97 6.91 3.90 -8.81
N GLY A 98 6.31 4.19 -9.99
CA GLY A 98 6.19 5.55 -10.51
C GLY A 98 7.55 6.20 -10.80
N CYS A 99 8.56 5.39 -11.13
CA CYS A 99 9.93 5.87 -11.36
C CYS A 99 10.15 6.41 -12.79
N ASP A 100 9.26 6.08 -13.73
CA ASP A 100 9.37 6.52 -15.12
C ASP A 100 8.81 7.95 -15.26
N LEU A 101 9.54 8.81 -15.99
CA LEU A 101 9.15 10.21 -16.13
C LEU A 101 7.78 10.41 -16.81
N ASP A 102 7.49 9.58 -17.80
CA ASP A 102 6.37 9.73 -18.72
C ASP A 102 5.26 8.68 -18.54
N ARG A 103 5.34 7.86 -17.46
CA ARG A 103 4.36 6.83 -17.15
C ARG A 103 3.85 6.97 -15.73
N ASP A 104 2.55 7.18 -15.58
CA ASP A 104 1.87 7.11 -14.29
C ASP A 104 1.61 5.64 -13.91
N GLN A 105 1.99 5.24 -12.69
CA GLN A 105 1.93 3.85 -12.24
C GLN A 105 1.37 3.79 -10.81
N TYR A 106 0.14 3.29 -10.68
CA TYR A 106 -0.54 3.21 -9.39
C TYR A 106 -0.24 1.92 -8.59
N SER A 107 0.27 0.88 -9.26
CA SER A 107 0.57 -0.41 -8.62
C SER A 107 2.00 -0.85 -8.92
N ALA A 108 2.70 -1.32 -7.90
CA ALA A 108 4.01 -1.96 -8.06
C ALA A 108 3.92 -3.37 -8.70
N PHE A 109 2.70 -3.88 -8.89
CA PHE A 109 2.43 -5.26 -9.30
C PHE A 109 1.85 -5.35 -10.73
N GLU A 110 1.87 -4.27 -11.49
CA GLU A 110 1.30 -4.21 -12.84
C GLU A 110 1.90 -5.24 -13.78
N ASP A 111 3.23 -5.28 -13.89
CA ASP A 111 3.94 -6.17 -14.82
C ASP A 111 4.48 -7.43 -14.14
N ARG A 112 4.75 -7.38 -12.83
CA ARG A 112 5.38 -8.46 -12.06
C ARG A 112 5.07 -8.33 -10.58
N TYR A 113 5.23 -9.42 -9.84
CA TYR A 113 5.11 -9.44 -8.38
C TYR A 113 6.24 -10.28 -7.76
N PRO A 114 6.56 -10.10 -6.48
CA PRO A 114 7.54 -10.92 -5.77
C PRO A 114 7.13 -12.40 -5.79
N LYS A 115 8.02 -13.29 -6.24
CA LYS A 115 7.73 -14.73 -6.35
C LYS A 115 7.42 -15.37 -5.00
N GLU A 116 7.88 -14.77 -3.92
CA GLU A 116 7.61 -15.19 -2.55
C GLU A 116 6.10 -15.23 -2.24
N LEU A 117 5.30 -14.39 -2.90
CA LEU A 117 3.83 -14.38 -2.77
C LEU A 117 3.19 -15.68 -3.29
N GLU A 118 3.84 -16.39 -4.21
CA GLU A 118 3.36 -17.70 -4.69
C GLU A 118 3.30 -18.73 -3.55
N SER A 119 4.27 -18.67 -2.63
CA SER A 119 4.37 -19.59 -1.51
C SER A 119 3.58 -19.13 -0.27
N ALA A 120 3.04 -17.91 -0.25
CA ALA A 120 2.18 -17.45 0.81
C ALA A 120 0.83 -18.20 0.77
N GLU A 121 0.30 -18.53 1.94
CA GLU A 121 -1.04 -19.08 2.11
C GLU A 121 -2.07 -17.96 2.30
N GLU A 122 -1.62 -16.84 2.88
CA GLU A 122 -2.40 -15.61 3.05
C GLU A 122 -1.55 -14.38 2.70
N ILE A 123 -2.15 -13.42 2.00
CA ILE A 123 -1.56 -12.14 1.64
C ILE A 123 -2.45 -11.04 2.23
N LEU A 124 -1.98 -10.37 3.27
CA LEU A 124 -2.64 -9.20 3.81
C LEU A 124 -2.27 -7.97 2.98
N LEU A 125 -3.25 -7.17 2.59
CA LEU A 125 -3.06 -5.95 1.79
C LEU A 125 -3.67 -4.75 2.52
N CYS A 126 -2.88 -3.68 2.67
CA CYS A 126 -3.31 -2.42 3.27
C CYS A 126 -2.46 -1.24 2.77
N GLY A 127 -2.77 -0.03 3.18
CA GLY A 127 -1.97 1.17 2.90
C GLY A 127 -2.77 2.32 2.27
N LEU A 128 -2.10 3.15 1.49
CA LEU A 128 -2.59 4.43 0.97
C LEU A 128 -2.44 4.54 -0.56
N ALA A 129 -3.34 5.23 -1.28
CA ALA A 129 -4.71 5.48 -0.83
C ALA A 129 -5.59 4.30 -1.21
N GLY A 130 -6.57 3.98 -0.37
CA GLY A 130 -7.45 2.81 -0.54
C GLY A 130 -8.08 2.74 -1.92
N ASN A 131 -8.62 3.85 -2.42
CA ASN A 131 -9.29 3.96 -3.72
C ASN A 131 -8.36 4.19 -4.93
N VAL A 132 -7.03 4.26 -4.72
CA VAL A 132 -6.05 4.48 -5.81
C VAL A 132 -5.01 3.36 -5.79
N CYS A 133 -3.92 3.52 -5.03
CA CYS A 133 -2.79 2.58 -5.09
C CYS A 133 -3.12 1.20 -4.48
N VAL A 134 -3.88 1.15 -3.37
CA VAL A 134 -4.34 -0.13 -2.79
C VAL A 134 -5.29 -0.84 -3.74
N LEU A 135 -6.27 -0.13 -4.30
CA LEU A 135 -7.22 -0.65 -5.27
C LEU A 135 -6.53 -1.22 -6.51
N ASN A 136 -5.58 -0.47 -7.09
CA ASN A 136 -4.86 -0.93 -8.28
C ASN A 136 -3.91 -2.09 -7.96
N SER A 137 -3.25 -2.08 -6.80
CA SER A 137 -2.46 -3.21 -6.31
C SER A 137 -3.32 -4.48 -6.16
N LEU A 138 -4.53 -4.35 -5.60
CA LEU A 138 -5.48 -5.47 -5.50
C LEU A 138 -5.87 -6.02 -6.87
N LYS A 139 -6.20 -5.13 -7.84
CA LYS A 139 -6.55 -5.52 -9.22
C LYS A 139 -5.44 -6.32 -9.87
N ASP A 140 -4.21 -5.82 -9.77
CA ASP A 140 -3.07 -6.46 -10.44
C ASP A 140 -2.71 -7.79 -9.79
N LEU A 141 -2.67 -7.88 -8.46
CA LEU A 141 -2.46 -9.14 -7.76
C LEU A 141 -3.56 -10.17 -8.08
N ALA A 142 -4.82 -9.72 -8.18
CA ALA A 142 -5.93 -10.58 -8.59
C ALA A 142 -5.77 -11.07 -10.05
N ARG A 143 -5.35 -10.19 -10.97
CA ARG A 143 -5.04 -10.55 -12.37
C ARG A 143 -3.91 -11.58 -12.47
N HIS A 144 -2.94 -11.54 -11.56
CA HIS A 144 -1.89 -12.55 -11.44
C HIS A 144 -2.35 -13.85 -10.78
N GLY A 145 -3.64 -14.01 -10.47
CA GLY A 145 -4.21 -15.24 -9.91
C GLY A 145 -4.10 -15.39 -8.40
N LEU A 146 -3.74 -14.32 -7.67
CA LEU A 146 -3.54 -14.35 -6.21
C LEU A 146 -4.80 -14.02 -5.40
N ALA A 147 -5.92 -13.68 -6.04
CA ALA A 147 -7.15 -13.21 -5.38
C ALA A 147 -7.61 -14.10 -4.21
N SER A 148 -7.54 -15.43 -4.37
CA SER A 148 -8.01 -16.37 -3.34
C SER A 148 -7.19 -16.35 -2.05
N LYS A 149 -6.00 -15.74 -2.07
CA LYS A 149 -5.09 -15.63 -0.93
C LYS A 149 -5.16 -14.25 -0.26
N ILE A 150 -5.76 -13.26 -0.92
CA ILE A 150 -5.75 -11.86 -0.46
C ILE A 150 -6.84 -11.63 0.60
N THR A 151 -6.43 -10.95 1.66
CA THR A 151 -7.30 -10.35 2.67
C THR A 151 -6.96 -8.87 2.79
N VAL A 152 -7.91 -7.97 2.52
CA VAL A 152 -7.73 -6.52 2.64
C VAL A 152 -8.01 -6.09 4.07
N LEU A 153 -7.08 -5.34 4.67
CA LEU A 153 -7.24 -4.70 5.99
C LEU A 153 -7.90 -3.33 5.79
N THR A 154 -9.23 -3.28 5.91
CA THR A 154 -10.02 -2.11 5.50
C THR A 154 -9.81 -0.88 6.38
N ASP A 155 -9.62 -1.07 7.69
CA ASP A 155 -9.35 0.02 8.64
C ASP A 155 -7.90 0.52 8.63
N ALA A 156 -7.02 -0.17 7.88
CA ALA A 156 -5.66 0.26 7.54
C ALA A 156 -5.52 0.69 6.07
N SER A 157 -6.64 0.98 5.38
CA SER A 157 -6.67 1.36 3.97
C SER A 157 -7.61 2.55 3.73
N PRO A 158 -7.39 3.72 4.38
CA PRO A 158 -8.21 4.90 4.16
C PRO A 158 -8.10 5.40 2.71
N SER A 159 -9.17 6.03 2.24
CA SER A 159 -9.37 6.43 0.84
C SER A 159 -9.50 7.94 0.70
N LEU A 160 -9.24 8.46 -0.49
CA LEU A 160 -9.52 9.86 -0.87
C LEU A 160 -11.03 10.10 -1.07
N ASP A 161 -11.79 9.04 -1.36
CA ASP A 161 -13.25 9.03 -1.38
C ASP A 161 -13.81 8.50 -0.04
N ASP A 162 -15.08 8.12 -0.02
CA ASP A 162 -15.76 7.52 1.13
C ASP A 162 -15.47 6.01 1.31
N GLY A 163 -14.50 5.45 0.57
CA GLY A 163 -14.15 4.03 0.56
C GLY A 163 -15.00 3.17 -0.38
N THR A 164 -15.93 3.76 -1.12
CA THR A 164 -16.85 3.04 -2.02
C THR A 164 -16.08 2.28 -3.09
N ALA A 165 -15.12 2.92 -3.76
CA ALA A 165 -14.37 2.29 -4.85
C ALA A 165 -13.57 1.06 -4.39
N LEU A 166 -12.92 1.12 -3.22
CA LEU A 166 -12.20 -0.02 -2.65
C LEU A 166 -13.17 -1.16 -2.29
N ASN A 167 -14.32 -0.83 -1.70
CA ASN A 167 -15.33 -1.83 -1.34
C ASN A 167 -15.95 -2.50 -2.58
N GLU A 168 -16.09 -1.78 -3.68
CA GLU A 168 -16.57 -2.35 -4.95
C GLU A 168 -15.59 -3.35 -5.53
N ILE A 169 -14.30 -3.02 -5.62
CA ILE A 169 -13.31 -3.96 -6.16
C ILE A 169 -13.10 -5.18 -5.25
N ILE A 170 -13.20 -5.04 -3.93
CA ILE A 170 -13.19 -6.17 -2.99
C ILE A 170 -14.33 -7.15 -3.33
N ARG A 171 -15.54 -6.63 -3.59
CA ARG A 171 -16.70 -7.46 -3.97
C ARG A 171 -16.52 -8.11 -5.35
N GLU A 172 -16.03 -7.35 -6.34
CA GLU A 172 -15.82 -7.84 -7.71
C GLU A 172 -14.78 -8.97 -7.74
N THR A 173 -13.66 -8.79 -7.05
CA THR A 173 -12.58 -9.77 -6.98
C THR A 173 -12.86 -10.92 -6.02
N LYS A 174 -13.91 -10.79 -5.20
CA LYS A 174 -14.30 -11.77 -4.15
C LYS A 174 -13.18 -12.05 -3.14
N VAL A 175 -12.30 -11.10 -2.91
CA VAL A 175 -11.27 -11.21 -1.89
C VAL A 175 -11.88 -11.01 -0.51
N LYS A 176 -11.21 -11.53 0.52
CA LYS A 176 -11.62 -11.32 1.91
C LYS A 176 -11.30 -9.89 2.34
N SER A 177 -12.08 -9.37 3.28
CA SER A 177 -11.79 -8.12 3.96
C SER A 177 -12.08 -8.24 5.45
N VAL A 178 -11.20 -7.67 6.27
CA VAL A 178 -11.32 -7.65 7.74
C VAL A 178 -10.77 -6.34 8.27
N THR A 179 -11.05 -6.05 9.54
CA THR A 179 -10.35 -5.02 10.29
C THR A 179 -9.16 -5.62 11.05
N LEU A 180 -8.17 -4.81 11.43
CA LEU A 180 -7.02 -5.25 12.22
C LEU A 180 -7.44 -5.98 13.52
N GLU A 181 -8.51 -5.53 14.18
CA GLU A 181 -9.02 -6.15 15.40
C GLU A 181 -9.63 -7.54 15.19
N ASN A 182 -10.04 -7.85 13.97
CA ASN A 182 -10.72 -9.10 13.61
C ASN A 182 -9.84 -10.05 12.79
N LEU A 183 -8.57 -9.72 12.59
CA LEU A 183 -7.68 -10.47 11.70
C LEU A 183 -7.52 -11.95 12.09
N ASP A 184 -7.46 -12.25 13.37
CA ASP A 184 -7.21 -13.62 13.88
C ASP A 184 -8.42 -14.20 14.65
N LYS A 185 -9.64 -13.65 14.43
CA LYS A 185 -10.91 -14.17 14.95
C LYS A 185 -11.61 -15.01 13.88
#